data_5b525bec5cd010b456dde846fd759f37
#
_entry.id   5b525bec5cd010b456dde846fd759f37
#
_cell.length_a   1.000
_cell.length_b   1.000
_cell.length_c   1.000
_cell.angle_alpha   90.00
_cell.angle_beta   90.00
_cell.angle_gamma   90.00
#
_symmetry.space_group_name_H-M   'P 1'
#
loop_
_entity.id
_entity.type
_entity.pdbx_description
1 polymer ?
#
loop_
_entity_poly.entity_id
_entity_poly.type
_entity_poly.pdbx_seq_one_letter_code
_entity_poly.pdbx_strand_id
1 'polypeptide(L)'
;MTAIMEKLASYWAYPFVRYAFVVGVLIALCSSLLGVTLVLKRFSFIGDGLSHVAFGAMAIAAVLQLTNEMPLVMAVTVLSAVLLLRTGQNTKIKGDAAIAMISVGALAVGYLLMNLFSTSSNLSGDVCSTLFGSTSILTLSLTEVWLCAGMSISVVAVFILFYNKIFAVTFDENFARAAGTKAGLYNLLIAVVTAVIIVLAMNLVGSLLISALVIFPALSAMRVFKSFRGVTICAAILSVVCSLTGILVSILAGTPVGSTIVAVQIIAFALSWLAGTVVGGVRK
;
A
#
# COMPACT_ATOMS: atom_id res chain seq x y z
N MET A 1 -30.69 -16.82 1.54
CA MET A 1 -30.38 -15.50 2.16
C MET A 1 -30.17 -15.61 3.66
N THR A 2 -30.98 -16.36 4.41
CA THR A 2 -30.86 -16.62 5.86
C THR A 2 -29.52 -17.23 6.25
N ALA A 3 -29.06 -18.29 5.55
CA ALA A 3 -27.79 -18.97 5.82
C ALA A 3 -26.54 -18.07 5.67
N ILE A 4 -26.57 -17.13 4.71
CA ILE A 4 -25.47 -16.16 4.52
C ILE A 4 -25.45 -15.14 5.67
N MET A 5 -26.62 -14.66 6.08
CA MET A 5 -26.75 -13.72 7.20
C MET A 5 -26.35 -14.36 8.54
N GLU A 6 -26.73 -15.62 8.79
CA GLU A 6 -26.29 -16.37 9.96
C GLU A 6 -24.78 -16.57 9.99
N LYS A 7 -24.20 -16.94 8.84
CA LYS A 7 -22.75 -17.09 8.70
C LYS A 7 -22.02 -15.76 8.96
N LEU A 8 -22.51 -14.65 8.40
CA LEU A 8 -21.95 -13.33 8.66
C LEU A 8 -22.08 -12.91 10.13
N ALA A 9 -23.22 -13.14 10.74
CA ALA A 9 -23.47 -12.84 12.15
C ALA A 9 -22.55 -13.64 13.08
N SER A 10 -22.32 -14.93 12.79
CA SER A 10 -21.41 -15.76 13.54
C SER A 10 -19.95 -15.29 13.44
N TYR A 11 -19.50 -14.89 12.25
CA TYR A 11 -18.14 -14.37 12.08
C TYR A 11 -17.96 -12.98 12.70
N TRP A 12 -19.01 -12.12 12.69
CA TRP A 12 -18.95 -10.80 13.30
C TRP A 12 -18.80 -10.82 14.82
N ALA A 13 -19.15 -11.94 15.47
CA ALA A 13 -18.94 -12.16 16.90
C ALA A 13 -17.44 -12.21 17.26
N TYR A 14 -16.58 -12.60 16.32
CA TYR A 14 -15.14 -12.69 16.56
C TYR A 14 -14.46 -11.32 16.48
N PRO A 15 -13.66 -10.92 17.50
CA PRO A 15 -12.97 -9.63 17.52
C PRO A 15 -12.04 -9.40 16.32
N PHE A 16 -11.28 -10.43 15.92
CA PHE A 16 -10.32 -10.33 14.81
C PHE A 16 -10.99 -9.96 13.48
N VAL A 17 -12.23 -10.39 13.24
CA VAL A 17 -12.98 -10.02 12.03
C VAL A 17 -13.27 -8.53 12.02
N ARG A 18 -13.75 -7.98 13.14
CA ARG A 18 -14.00 -6.54 13.28
C ARG A 18 -12.71 -5.72 13.10
N TYR A 19 -11.61 -6.19 13.67
CA TYR A 19 -10.30 -5.57 13.51
C TYR A 19 -9.83 -5.59 12.05
N ALA A 20 -10.01 -6.71 11.34
CA ALA A 20 -9.68 -6.82 9.93
C ALA A 20 -10.46 -5.83 9.05
N PHE A 21 -11.76 -5.63 9.33
CA PHE A 21 -12.56 -4.62 8.64
C PHE A 21 -12.04 -3.20 8.87
N VAL A 22 -11.78 -2.83 10.12
CA VAL A 22 -11.29 -1.49 10.47
C VAL A 22 -9.92 -1.24 9.84
N VAL A 23 -8.98 -2.14 10.03
CA VAL A 23 -7.62 -2.03 9.50
C VAL A 23 -7.61 -2.05 7.97
N GLY A 24 -8.38 -2.95 7.35
CA GLY A 24 -8.48 -3.04 5.89
C GLY A 24 -9.02 -1.76 5.25
N VAL A 25 -10.04 -1.15 5.83
CA VAL A 25 -10.60 0.13 5.36
C VAL A 25 -9.60 1.27 5.53
N LEU A 26 -8.93 1.37 6.68
CA LEU A 26 -7.98 2.43 6.97
C LEU A 26 -6.75 2.35 6.04
N ILE A 27 -6.20 1.15 5.85
CA ILE A 27 -5.08 0.93 4.95
C ILE A 27 -5.50 1.21 3.49
N ALA A 28 -6.68 0.74 3.07
CA ALA A 28 -7.20 0.99 1.74
C ALA A 28 -7.35 2.49 1.44
N LEU A 29 -7.89 3.26 2.40
CA LEU A 29 -8.02 4.71 2.29
C LEU A 29 -6.66 5.39 2.15
N CYS A 30 -5.72 5.11 3.06
CA CYS A 30 -4.40 5.74 3.06
C CYS A 30 -3.58 5.38 1.82
N SER A 31 -3.57 4.10 1.44
CA SER A 31 -2.84 3.62 0.26
C SER A 31 -3.38 4.22 -1.03
N SER A 32 -4.69 4.39 -1.17
CA SER A 32 -5.29 4.99 -2.37
C SER A 32 -5.01 6.50 -2.48
N LEU A 33 -5.03 7.25 -1.37
CA LEU A 33 -4.68 8.67 -1.36
C LEU A 33 -3.24 8.90 -1.81
N LEU A 34 -2.29 8.13 -1.27
CA LEU A 34 -0.90 8.18 -1.69
C LEU A 34 -0.72 7.63 -3.10
N GLY A 35 -1.45 6.58 -3.45
CA GLY A 35 -1.40 5.92 -4.75
C GLY A 35 -1.65 6.89 -5.90
N VAL A 36 -2.61 7.81 -5.78
CA VAL A 36 -2.86 8.83 -6.81
C VAL A 36 -1.62 9.70 -7.06
N THR A 37 -0.95 10.15 -6.01
CA THR A 37 0.26 10.97 -6.15
C THR A 37 1.43 10.18 -6.71
N LEU A 38 1.62 8.94 -6.26
CA LEU A 38 2.72 8.08 -6.69
C LEU A 38 2.58 7.64 -8.15
N VAL A 39 1.38 7.24 -8.56
CA VAL A 39 1.08 6.87 -9.95
C VAL A 39 1.29 8.04 -10.90
N LEU A 40 0.83 9.25 -10.55
CA LEU A 40 1.05 10.45 -11.33
C LEU A 40 2.53 10.83 -11.45
N LYS A 41 3.32 10.59 -10.40
CA LYS A 41 4.78 10.80 -10.41
C LYS A 41 5.56 9.67 -11.12
N ARG A 42 4.89 8.66 -11.68
CA ARG A 42 5.51 7.47 -12.30
C ARG A 42 6.35 6.62 -11.33
N PHE A 43 5.92 6.56 -10.08
CA PHE A 43 6.46 5.67 -9.05
C PHE A 43 5.46 4.59 -8.66
N SER A 44 4.76 4.01 -9.65
CA SER A 44 3.67 3.05 -9.42
C SER A 44 4.14 1.80 -8.65
N PHE A 45 5.36 1.33 -8.91
CA PHE A 45 5.94 0.14 -8.28
C PHE A 45 6.61 0.40 -6.92
N ILE A 46 6.54 1.63 -6.38
CA ILE A 46 7.22 1.96 -5.12
C ILE A 46 6.65 1.15 -3.94
N GLY A 47 5.36 0.80 -3.98
CA GLY A 47 4.73 -0.05 -2.98
C GLY A 47 5.37 -1.42 -2.90
N ASP A 48 5.55 -2.06 -4.04
CA ASP A 48 6.22 -3.35 -4.18
C ASP A 48 7.71 -3.25 -3.79
N GLY A 49 8.42 -2.25 -4.33
CA GLY A 49 9.83 -2.04 -4.03
C GLY A 49 10.12 -1.85 -2.55
N LEU A 50 9.37 -0.99 -1.87
CA LEU A 50 9.56 -0.74 -0.44
C LEU A 50 9.11 -1.90 0.46
N SER A 51 8.12 -2.68 0.05
CA SER A 51 7.74 -3.89 0.80
C SER A 51 8.83 -4.97 0.74
N HIS A 52 9.51 -5.13 -0.40
CA HIS A 52 10.67 -6.02 -0.49
C HIS A 52 11.89 -5.50 0.28
N VAL A 53 12.08 -4.18 0.34
CA VAL A 53 13.10 -3.57 1.22
C VAL A 53 12.78 -3.83 2.69
N ALA A 54 11.51 -3.69 3.09
CA ALA A 54 11.07 -3.98 4.44
C ALA A 54 11.30 -5.46 4.80
N PHE A 55 11.00 -6.39 3.88
CA PHE A 55 11.32 -7.82 4.05
C PHE A 55 12.82 -8.06 4.21
N GLY A 56 13.66 -7.44 3.39
CA GLY A 56 15.12 -7.52 3.53
C GLY A 56 15.62 -7.00 4.87
N ALA A 57 15.03 -5.90 5.36
CA ALA A 57 15.34 -5.33 6.67
C ALA A 57 14.89 -6.25 7.82
N MET A 58 13.73 -6.91 7.70
CA MET A 58 13.27 -7.94 8.66
C MET A 58 14.25 -9.11 8.70
N ALA A 59 14.72 -9.58 7.55
CA ALA A 59 15.72 -10.65 7.48
C ALA A 59 17.03 -10.25 8.19
N ILE A 60 17.49 -9.03 8.02
CA ILE A 60 18.66 -8.49 8.76
C ILE A 60 18.39 -8.45 10.26
N ALA A 61 17.22 -7.97 10.67
CA ALA A 61 16.82 -7.91 12.07
C ALA A 61 16.80 -9.30 12.73
N ALA A 62 16.26 -10.30 12.00
CA ALA A 62 16.21 -11.69 12.44
C ALA A 62 17.62 -12.30 12.61
N VAL A 63 18.53 -12.04 11.68
CA VAL A 63 19.93 -12.49 11.76
C VAL A 63 20.64 -11.85 12.96
N LEU A 64 20.37 -10.57 13.22
CA LEU A 64 20.91 -9.82 14.38
C LEU A 64 20.22 -10.19 15.70
N GLN A 65 19.21 -11.07 15.67
CA GLN A 65 18.42 -11.50 16.83
C GLN A 65 17.85 -10.34 17.64
N LEU A 66 17.37 -9.29 16.95
CA LEU A 66 16.79 -8.13 17.60
C LEU A 66 15.46 -8.48 18.26
N THR A 67 15.28 -8.10 19.52
CA THR A 67 14.01 -8.30 20.26
C THR A 67 12.86 -7.46 19.71
N ASN A 68 13.17 -6.35 19.03
CA ASN A 68 12.20 -5.51 18.36
C ASN A 68 12.72 -5.14 16.97
N GLU A 69 12.12 -5.71 15.93
CA GLU A 69 12.52 -5.55 14.52
C GLU A 69 12.00 -4.25 13.90
N MET A 70 10.86 -3.73 14.41
CA MET A 70 10.13 -2.61 13.82
C MET A 70 10.97 -1.33 13.63
N PRO A 71 11.80 -0.87 14.58
CA PRO A 71 12.59 0.34 14.38
C PRO A 71 13.60 0.23 13.24
N LEU A 72 14.25 -0.94 13.09
CA LEU A 72 15.20 -1.19 12.01
C LEU A 72 14.49 -1.22 10.66
N VAL A 73 13.40 -1.98 10.56
CA VAL A 73 12.58 -2.09 9.33
C VAL A 73 12.08 -0.72 8.89
N MET A 74 11.54 0.06 9.83
CA MET A 74 11.07 1.41 9.55
C MET A 74 12.20 2.33 9.07
N ALA A 75 13.34 2.34 9.75
CA ALA A 75 14.47 3.19 9.40
C ALA A 75 15.03 2.87 8.01
N VAL A 76 15.25 1.59 7.70
CA VAL A 76 15.77 1.14 6.40
C VAL A 76 14.78 1.45 5.27
N THR A 77 13.50 1.20 5.49
CA THR A 77 12.46 1.45 4.48
C THR A 77 12.27 2.94 4.22
N VAL A 78 12.25 3.77 5.26
CA VAL A 78 12.17 5.24 5.11
C VAL A 78 13.40 5.78 4.39
N LEU A 79 14.60 5.33 4.75
CA LEU A 79 15.83 5.73 4.07
C LEU A 79 15.79 5.36 2.58
N SER A 80 15.38 4.14 2.27
CA SER A 80 15.24 3.68 0.89
C SER A 80 14.18 4.46 0.10
N ALA A 81 13.04 4.79 0.71
CA ALA A 81 12.01 5.62 0.09
C ALA A 81 12.53 7.03 -0.25
N VAL A 82 13.25 7.65 0.68
CA VAL A 82 13.87 8.97 0.48
C VAL A 82 14.91 8.92 -0.62
N LEU A 83 15.76 7.89 -0.64
CA LEU A 83 16.76 7.70 -1.70
C LEU A 83 16.08 7.50 -3.06
N LEU A 84 15.07 6.65 -3.16
CA LEU A 84 14.33 6.39 -4.40
C LEU A 84 13.67 7.65 -4.95
N LEU A 85 12.98 8.42 -4.12
CA LEU A 85 12.32 9.65 -4.57
C LEU A 85 13.31 10.78 -4.92
N ARG A 86 14.49 10.84 -4.28
CA ARG A 86 15.54 11.79 -4.65
C ARG A 86 16.28 11.38 -5.92
N THR A 87 16.62 10.10 -6.04
CA THR A 87 17.44 9.58 -7.14
C THR A 87 16.63 9.50 -8.44
N GLY A 88 15.37 9.12 -8.37
CA GLY A 88 14.49 8.98 -9.54
C GLY A 88 14.22 10.26 -10.31
N GLN A 89 14.53 11.44 -9.74
CA GLN A 89 14.35 12.74 -10.38
C GLN A 89 15.59 13.24 -11.14
N ASN A 90 16.80 12.82 -10.75
CA ASN A 90 18.05 13.45 -11.19
C ASN A 90 19.04 12.50 -11.91
N THR A 91 18.71 11.23 -12.11
CA THR A 91 19.66 10.25 -12.68
C THR A 91 19.30 9.80 -14.08
N LYS A 92 20.30 9.28 -14.79
CA LYS A 92 20.13 8.61 -16.09
C LYS A 92 19.27 7.33 -15.99
N ILE A 93 19.06 6.81 -14.78
CA ILE A 93 18.23 5.63 -14.50
C ILE A 93 16.80 6.11 -14.25
N LYS A 94 15.85 5.62 -15.02
CA LYS A 94 14.41 5.91 -14.83
C LYS A 94 13.96 5.37 -13.47
N GLY A 95 13.07 6.09 -12.79
CA GLY A 95 12.62 5.77 -11.44
C GLY A 95 12.13 4.33 -11.26
N ASP A 96 11.36 3.81 -12.22
CA ASP A 96 10.86 2.42 -12.18
C ASP A 96 11.99 1.37 -12.25
N ALA A 97 13.05 1.63 -13.02
CA ALA A 97 14.20 0.73 -13.07
C ALA A 97 15.00 0.71 -11.75
N ALA A 98 15.15 1.87 -11.10
CA ALA A 98 15.78 1.97 -9.79
C ALA A 98 14.97 1.23 -8.72
N ILE A 99 13.64 1.37 -8.74
CA ILE A 99 12.73 0.64 -7.85
C ILE A 99 12.88 -0.87 -8.06
N ALA A 100 12.84 -1.32 -9.33
CA ALA A 100 12.96 -2.75 -9.65
C ALA A 100 14.30 -3.35 -9.18
N MET A 101 15.41 -2.63 -9.37
CA MET A 101 16.74 -3.10 -8.92
C MET A 101 16.80 -3.22 -7.40
N ILE A 102 16.31 -2.22 -6.67
CA ILE A 102 16.31 -2.24 -5.19
C ILE A 102 15.36 -3.31 -4.69
N SER A 103 14.18 -3.45 -5.29
CA SER A 103 13.17 -4.46 -4.95
C SER A 103 13.74 -5.88 -5.05
N VAL A 104 14.25 -6.24 -6.23
CA VAL A 104 14.79 -7.58 -6.48
C VAL A 104 16.04 -7.83 -5.63
N GLY A 105 16.91 -6.83 -5.49
CA GLY A 105 18.10 -6.93 -4.65
C GLY A 105 17.78 -7.16 -3.18
N ALA A 106 16.86 -6.40 -2.63
CA ALA A 106 16.44 -6.54 -1.23
C ALA A 106 15.77 -7.89 -0.96
N LEU A 107 14.90 -8.34 -1.87
CA LEU A 107 14.25 -9.64 -1.76
C LEU A 107 15.27 -10.77 -1.82
N ALA A 108 16.21 -10.74 -2.80
CA ALA A 108 17.22 -11.75 -2.96
C ALA A 108 18.17 -11.83 -1.75
N VAL A 109 18.64 -10.68 -1.27
CA VAL A 109 19.52 -10.62 -0.09
C VAL A 109 18.78 -11.07 1.16
N GLY A 110 17.52 -10.61 1.34
CA GLY A 110 16.69 -11.03 2.48
C GLY A 110 16.47 -12.54 2.51
N TYR A 111 16.10 -13.13 1.37
CA TYR A 111 15.90 -14.58 1.26
C TYR A 111 17.19 -15.36 1.51
N LEU A 112 18.31 -14.88 0.96
CA LEU A 112 19.63 -15.49 1.16
C LEU A 112 20.06 -15.45 2.63
N LEU A 113 19.87 -14.33 3.32
CA LEU A 113 20.18 -14.18 4.74
C LEU A 113 19.33 -15.12 5.59
N MET A 114 18.03 -15.18 5.34
CA MET A 114 17.15 -16.09 6.05
C MET A 114 17.52 -17.56 5.81
N ASN A 115 17.94 -17.92 4.58
CA ASN A 115 18.33 -19.28 4.26
C ASN A 115 19.66 -19.70 4.95
N LEU A 116 20.61 -18.79 5.04
CA LEU A 116 21.94 -19.09 5.62
C LEU A 116 21.94 -19.09 7.15
N PHE A 117 21.12 -18.25 7.78
CA PHE A 117 21.19 -17.98 9.22
C PHE A 117 19.93 -18.36 9.99
N SER A 118 18.81 -18.66 9.31
CA SER A 118 17.58 -19.04 10.00
C SER A 118 17.62 -20.50 10.44
N THR A 119 17.17 -20.73 11.67
CA THR A 119 16.92 -22.06 12.22
C THR A 119 15.52 -22.58 11.95
N SER A 120 14.69 -21.81 11.24
CA SER A 120 13.30 -22.16 10.91
C SER A 120 13.26 -23.30 9.90
N SER A 121 12.56 -24.37 10.22
CA SER A 121 12.33 -25.52 9.34
C SER A 121 11.35 -25.23 8.19
N ASN A 122 10.65 -24.08 8.19
CA ASN A 122 9.63 -23.71 7.20
C ASN A 122 9.83 -22.33 6.62
N LEU A 123 11.04 -22.06 6.15
CA LEU A 123 11.43 -20.75 5.59
C LEU A 123 10.52 -20.29 4.46
N SER A 124 10.14 -21.22 3.55
CA SER A 124 9.24 -20.89 2.44
C SER A 124 7.84 -20.48 2.91
N GLY A 125 7.33 -21.08 3.99
CA GLY A 125 6.05 -20.72 4.59
C GLY A 125 6.10 -19.33 5.24
N ASP A 126 7.19 -19.01 5.93
CA ASP A 126 7.38 -17.72 6.59
C ASP A 126 7.48 -16.58 5.59
N VAL A 127 8.23 -16.78 4.50
CA VAL A 127 8.31 -15.81 3.38
C VAL A 127 6.96 -15.64 2.72
N CYS A 128 6.26 -16.74 2.44
CA CYS A 128 4.96 -16.71 1.80
C CYS A 128 3.91 -15.99 2.68
N SER A 129 3.91 -16.22 3.98
CA SER A 129 3.00 -15.54 4.91
C SER A 129 3.26 -14.03 4.98
N THR A 130 4.51 -13.60 4.94
CA THR A 130 4.89 -12.18 4.93
C THR A 130 4.49 -11.50 3.61
N LEU A 131 4.66 -12.17 2.48
CA LEU A 131 4.32 -11.61 1.18
C LEU A 131 2.81 -11.58 0.93
N PHE A 132 2.08 -12.60 1.33
CA PHE A 132 0.64 -12.73 1.05
C PHE A 132 -0.27 -12.38 2.23
N GLY A 133 0.25 -12.20 3.43
CA GLY A 133 -0.49 -11.71 4.60
C GLY A 133 -1.61 -12.64 5.09
N SER A 134 -1.63 -13.90 4.68
CA SER A 134 -2.78 -14.79 4.90
C SER A 134 -3.07 -15.12 6.36
N THR A 135 -2.09 -15.05 7.24
CA THR A 135 -2.21 -15.40 8.67
C THR A 135 -2.23 -14.18 9.59
N SER A 136 -1.64 -13.06 9.18
CA SER A 136 -1.49 -11.87 10.03
C SER A 136 -2.83 -11.26 10.46
N ILE A 137 -3.86 -11.36 9.63
CA ILE A 137 -5.20 -10.83 9.95
C ILE A 137 -5.86 -11.56 11.13
N LEU A 138 -5.55 -12.85 11.33
CA LEU A 138 -6.13 -13.65 12.41
C LEU A 138 -5.47 -13.35 13.76
N THR A 139 -4.27 -12.77 13.76
CA THR A 139 -3.47 -12.49 14.97
C THR A 139 -3.48 -11.01 15.37
N LEU A 140 -4.30 -10.18 14.71
CA LEU A 140 -4.41 -8.75 14.99
C LEU A 140 -4.76 -8.47 16.45
N SER A 141 -3.87 -7.76 17.12
CA SER A 141 -4.07 -7.26 18.48
C SER A 141 -4.79 -5.90 18.49
N LEU A 142 -5.46 -5.59 19.58
CA LEU A 142 -6.12 -4.29 19.75
C LEU A 142 -5.12 -3.12 19.67
N THR A 143 -3.90 -3.33 20.14
CA THR A 143 -2.81 -2.34 20.10
C THR A 143 -2.44 -1.98 18.66
N GLU A 144 -2.32 -3.00 17.79
CA GLU A 144 -2.02 -2.80 16.36
C GLU A 144 -3.13 -2.05 15.63
N VAL A 145 -4.40 -2.33 15.98
CA VAL A 145 -5.56 -1.60 15.44
C VAL A 145 -5.50 -0.11 15.80
N TRP A 146 -5.21 0.22 17.07
CA TRP A 146 -5.08 1.61 17.51
C TRP A 146 -3.88 2.32 16.87
N LEU A 147 -2.76 1.61 16.73
CA LEU A 147 -1.59 2.13 16.04
C LEU A 147 -1.91 2.42 14.57
N CYS A 148 -2.55 1.49 13.89
CA CYS A 148 -2.99 1.66 12.51
C CYS A 148 -3.99 2.84 12.37
N ALA A 149 -4.94 2.96 13.29
CA ALA A 149 -5.90 4.06 13.29
C ALA A 149 -5.22 5.42 13.49
N GLY A 150 -4.34 5.55 14.46
CA GLY A 150 -3.59 6.79 14.72
C GLY A 150 -2.73 7.20 13.54
N MET A 151 -2.02 6.26 12.93
CA MET A 151 -1.20 6.51 11.74
C MET A 151 -2.06 6.88 10.53
N SER A 152 -3.18 6.19 10.32
CA SER A 152 -4.10 6.48 9.22
C SER A 152 -4.72 7.88 9.35
N ILE A 153 -5.13 8.27 10.54
CA ILE A 153 -5.63 9.62 10.81
C ILE A 153 -4.54 10.66 10.52
N SER A 154 -3.30 10.41 10.94
CA SER A 154 -2.18 11.30 10.68
C SER A 154 -1.92 11.46 9.17
N VAL A 155 -1.97 10.38 8.41
CA VAL A 155 -1.79 10.41 6.95
C VAL A 155 -2.90 11.17 6.25
N VAL A 156 -4.15 10.91 6.60
CA VAL A 156 -5.30 11.63 6.04
C VAL A 156 -5.22 13.12 6.39
N ALA A 157 -4.87 13.45 7.64
CA ALA A 157 -4.68 14.83 8.08
C ALA A 157 -3.57 15.53 7.28
N VAL A 158 -2.40 14.90 7.13
CA VAL A 158 -1.29 15.42 6.32
C VAL A 158 -1.72 15.62 4.87
N PHE A 159 -2.43 14.66 4.29
CA PHE A 159 -2.89 14.76 2.91
C PHE A 159 -3.88 15.92 2.72
N ILE A 160 -4.83 16.10 3.64
CA ILE A 160 -5.83 17.18 3.58
C ILE A 160 -5.17 18.54 3.80
N LEU A 161 -4.33 18.68 4.84
CA LEU A 161 -3.66 19.95 5.17
C LEU A 161 -2.71 20.42 4.07
N PHE A 162 -2.01 19.50 3.44
CA PHE A 162 -1.03 19.83 2.39
C PHE A 162 -1.55 19.53 0.99
N TYR A 163 -2.84 19.29 0.81
CA TYR A 163 -3.45 18.91 -0.46
C TYR A 163 -2.99 19.77 -1.65
N ASN A 164 -3.07 21.09 -1.53
CA ASN A 164 -2.68 22.04 -2.60
C ASN A 164 -1.19 21.98 -2.91
N LYS A 165 -0.35 21.76 -1.91
CA LYS A 165 1.11 21.66 -2.07
C LYS A 165 1.51 20.31 -2.67
N ILE A 166 0.88 19.24 -2.22
CA ILE A 166 1.05 17.88 -2.77
C ILE A 166 0.63 17.88 -4.24
N PHE A 167 -0.51 18.48 -4.57
CA PHE A 167 -0.98 18.65 -5.95
C PHE A 167 0.06 19.36 -6.80
N ALA A 168 0.50 20.56 -6.39
CA ALA A 168 1.47 21.36 -7.16
C ALA A 168 2.78 20.62 -7.42
N VAL A 169 3.34 19.97 -6.38
CA VAL A 169 4.59 19.21 -6.49
C VAL A 169 4.42 17.90 -7.26
N THR A 170 3.20 17.37 -7.35
CA THR A 170 2.92 16.14 -8.10
C THR A 170 2.86 16.41 -9.61
N PHE A 171 2.27 17.51 -10.03
CA PHE A 171 2.11 17.85 -11.45
C PHE A 171 3.32 18.53 -12.06
N ASP A 172 3.86 19.55 -11.39
CA ASP A 172 5.03 20.30 -11.88
C ASP A 172 5.89 20.77 -10.70
N GLU A 173 6.93 20.01 -10.44
CA GLU A 173 7.87 20.32 -9.36
C GLU A 173 8.67 21.60 -9.64
N ASN A 174 9.03 21.86 -10.90
CA ASN A 174 9.80 23.04 -11.27
C ASN A 174 8.98 24.31 -11.11
N PHE A 175 7.73 24.28 -11.57
CA PHE A 175 6.79 25.37 -11.35
C PHE A 175 6.51 25.60 -9.86
N ALA A 176 6.29 24.53 -9.08
CA ALA A 176 6.07 24.63 -7.65
C ALA A 176 7.27 25.28 -6.93
N ARG A 177 8.51 24.96 -7.35
CA ARG A 177 9.74 25.60 -6.83
C ARG A 177 9.80 27.08 -7.23
N ALA A 178 9.52 27.39 -8.49
CA ALA A 178 9.50 28.77 -8.97
C ALA A 178 8.45 29.63 -8.24
N ALA A 179 7.31 29.03 -7.87
CA ALA A 179 6.27 29.65 -7.05
C ALA A 179 6.57 29.70 -5.53
N GLY A 180 7.83 29.46 -5.13
CA GLY A 180 8.28 29.55 -3.75
C GLY A 180 7.92 28.33 -2.85
N THR A 181 7.38 27.25 -3.42
CA THR A 181 7.10 26.03 -2.65
C THR A 181 8.37 25.21 -2.46
N LYS A 182 8.66 24.81 -1.22
CA LYS A 182 9.80 23.92 -0.89
C LYS A 182 9.53 22.50 -1.37
N ALA A 183 9.56 22.24 -2.68
CA ALA A 183 9.18 20.98 -3.30
C ALA A 183 9.93 19.77 -2.72
N GLY A 184 11.22 19.91 -2.40
CA GLY A 184 12.01 18.88 -1.77
C GLY A 184 11.47 18.42 -0.41
N LEU A 185 10.90 19.33 0.38
CA LEU A 185 10.29 19.00 1.68
C LEU A 185 8.99 18.18 1.49
N TYR A 186 8.16 18.55 0.53
CA TYR A 186 6.92 17.83 0.25
C TYR A 186 7.19 16.46 -0.38
N ASN A 187 8.23 16.34 -1.22
CA ASN A 187 8.69 15.03 -1.72
C ASN A 187 9.19 14.14 -0.58
N LEU A 188 9.97 14.70 0.35
CA LEU A 188 10.42 13.99 1.56
C LEU A 188 9.22 13.54 2.40
N LEU A 189 8.24 14.41 2.61
CA LEU A 189 7.01 14.10 3.35
C LEU A 189 6.26 12.94 2.69
N ILE A 190 6.05 12.97 1.37
CA ILE A 190 5.39 11.89 0.62
C ILE A 190 6.19 10.59 0.78
N ALA A 191 7.53 10.63 0.66
CA ALA A 191 8.38 9.46 0.81
C ALA A 191 8.25 8.81 2.20
N VAL A 192 8.37 9.62 3.26
CA VAL A 192 8.28 9.14 4.65
C VAL A 192 6.90 8.56 4.94
N VAL A 193 5.84 9.29 4.59
CA VAL A 193 4.45 8.82 4.81
C VAL A 193 4.18 7.53 4.05
N THR A 194 4.65 7.44 2.80
CA THR A 194 4.52 6.21 1.99
C THR A 194 5.25 5.03 2.63
N ALA A 195 6.51 5.22 3.06
CA ALA A 195 7.28 4.15 3.70
C ALA A 195 6.62 3.66 4.99
N VAL A 196 6.14 4.58 5.83
CA VAL A 196 5.46 4.27 7.09
C VAL A 196 4.21 3.43 6.84
N ILE A 197 3.35 3.84 5.88
CA ILE A 197 2.15 3.07 5.54
C ILE A 197 2.51 1.70 4.99
N ILE A 198 3.51 1.61 4.12
CA ILE A 198 3.90 0.34 3.52
C ILE A 198 4.40 -0.63 4.59
N VAL A 199 5.25 -0.20 5.52
CA VAL A 199 5.76 -1.06 6.60
C VAL A 199 4.62 -1.56 7.49
N LEU A 200 3.73 -0.67 7.93
CA LEU A 200 2.60 -1.04 8.76
C LEU A 200 1.64 -1.98 8.04
N ALA A 201 1.28 -1.63 6.81
CA ALA A 201 0.34 -2.40 6.03
C ALA A 201 0.91 -3.76 5.60
N MET A 202 2.21 -3.85 5.29
CA MET A 202 2.86 -5.12 4.95
C MET A 202 2.74 -6.14 6.08
N ASN A 203 2.98 -5.71 7.31
CA ASN A 203 2.87 -6.59 8.48
C ASN A 203 1.44 -7.05 8.77
N LEU A 204 0.45 -6.21 8.46
CA LEU A 204 -0.96 -6.48 8.76
C LEU A 204 -1.70 -7.22 7.63
N VAL A 205 -1.36 -6.94 6.38
CA VAL A 205 -2.17 -7.39 5.22
C VAL A 205 -1.33 -8.01 4.09
N GLY A 206 -0.01 -7.95 4.20
CA GLY A 206 0.93 -8.50 3.21
C GLY A 206 1.31 -7.51 2.10
N SER A 207 2.46 -7.75 1.48
CA SER A 207 3.06 -6.83 0.49
C SER A 207 2.26 -6.76 -0.81
N LEU A 208 1.72 -7.87 -1.28
CA LEU A 208 0.98 -7.96 -2.53
C LEU A 208 -0.28 -7.09 -2.51
N LEU A 209 -1.01 -7.10 -1.38
CA LEU A 209 -2.22 -6.30 -1.24
C LEU A 209 -1.92 -4.79 -1.23
N ILE A 210 -0.81 -4.37 -0.61
CA ILE A 210 -0.45 -2.95 -0.57
C ILE A 210 -0.19 -2.41 -1.96
N SER A 211 0.60 -3.14 -2.77
CA SER A 211 0.90 -2.75 -4.13
C SER A 211 -0.38 -2.59 -4.96
N ALA A 212 -1.31 -3.51 -4.81
CA ALA A 212 -2.61 -3.43 -5.46
C ALA A 212 -3.44 -2.23 -4.98
N LEU A 213 -3.51 -1.96 -3.66
CA LEU A 213 -4.24 -0.83 -3.08
C LEU A 213 -3.69 0.54 -3.50
N VAL A 214 -2.41 0.63 -3.82
CA VAL A 214 -1.78 1.85 -4.35
C VAL A 214 -2.11 2.04 -5.83
N ILE A 215 -2.05 0.98 -6.64
CA ILE A 215 -2.10 1.08 -8.10
C ILE A 215 -3.53 1.06 -8.65
N PHE A 216 -4.32 0.02 -8.33
CA PHE A 216 -5.62 -0.22 -8.97
C PHE A 216 -6.64 0.90 -8.75
N PRO A 217 -6.88 1.41 -7.52
CA PRO A 217 -7.85 2.46 -7.31
C PRO A 217 -7.48 3.76 -8.03
N ALA A 218 -6.18 4.12 -8.03
CA ALA A 218 -5.69 5.30 -8.72
C ALA A 218 -5.88 5.20 -10.24
N LEU A 219 -5.46 4.10 -10.85
CA LEU A 219 -5.63 3.88 -12.30
C LEU A 219 -7.09 3.79 -12.70
N SER A 220 -7.94 3.15 -11.90
CA SER A 220 -9.39 3.07 -12.14
C SER A 220 -10.04 4.45 -12.13
N ALA A 221 -9.72 5.28 -11.13
CA ALA A 221 -10.26 6.63 -11.00
C ALA A 221 -9.80 7.55 -12.16
N MET A 222 -8.54 7.42 -12.61
CA MET A 222 -7.99 8.18 -13.74
C MET A 222 -8.67 7.86 -15.08
N ARG A 223 -9.31 6.70 -15.22
CA ARG A 223 -10.10 6.36 -16.41
C ARG A 223 -11.41 7.14 -16.49
N VAL A 224 -11.99 7.47 -15.33
CA VAL A 224 -13.31 8.09 -15.24
C VAL A 224 -13.21 9.61 -15.04
N PHE A 225 -12.28 10.06 -14.20
CA PHE A 225 -12.11 11.47 -13.84
C PHE A 225 -10.82 12.06 -14.40
N LYS A 226 -10.89 13.35 -14.79
CA LYS A 226 -9.73 14.11 -15.32
C LYS A 226 -9.16 15.12 -14.33
N SER A 227 -9.89 15.45 -13.26
CA SER A 227 -9.43 16.39 -12.22
C SER A 227 -8.76 15.64 -11.08
N PHE A 228 -7.67 16.19 -10.53
CA PHE A 228 -6.96 15.58 -9.40
C PHE A 228 -7.88 15.32 -8.20
N ARG A 229 -8.76 16.29 -7.90
CA ARG A 229 -9.74 16.13 -6.82
C ARG A 229 -10.72 14.98 -7.07
N GLY A 230 -11.25 14.90 -8.30
CA GLY A 230 -12.17 13.82 -8.69
C GLY A 230 -11.50 12.45 -8.64
N VAL A 231 -10.25 12.36 -9.16
CA VAL A 231 -9.44 11.13 -9.11
C VAL A 231 -9.18 10.71 -7.68
N THR A 232 -8.77 11.64 -6.82
CA THR A 232 -8.45 11.33 -5.41
C THR A 232 -9.68 10.83 -4.64
N ILE A 233 -10.81 11.51 -4.76
CA ILE A 233 -12.06 11.11 -4.08
C ILE A 233 -12.57 9.76 -4.62
N CYS A 234 -12.59 9.59 -5.95
CA CYS A 234 -13.02 8.34 -6.57
C CYS A 234 -12.10 7.17 -6.18
N ALA A 235 -10.79 7.36 -6.20
CA ALA A 235 -9.82 6.34 -5.79
C ALA A 235 -10.03 5.92 -4.33
N ALA A 236 -10.26 6.88 -3.43
CA ALA A 236 -10.50 6.62 -2.01
C ALA A 236 -11.78 5.80 -1.81
N ILE A 237 -12.89 6.21 -2.43
CA ILE A 237 -14.18 5.50 -2.34
C ILE A 237 -14.05 4.09 -2.92
N LEU A 238 -13.46 3.96 -4.11
CA LEU A 238 -13.30 2.69 -4.81
C LEU A 238 -12.43 1.72 -4.02
N SER A 239 -11.33 2.20 -3.44
CA SER A 239 -10.45 1.40 -2.60
C SER A 239 -11.16 0.86 -1.36
N VAL A 240 -11.90 1.70 -0.66
CA VAL A 240 -12.68 1.31 0.53
C VAL A 240 -13.76 0.30 0.16
N VAL A 241 -14.53 0.55 -0.90
CA VAL A 241 -15.58 -0.37 -1.36
C VAL A 241 -15.00 -1.72 -1.78
N CYS A 242 -13.90 -1.73 -2.55
CA CYS A 242 -13.23 -2.98 -2.94
C CYS A 242 -12.65 -3.74 -1.74
N SER A 243 -12.12 -3.04 -0.75
CA SER A 243 -11.61 -3.67 0.48
C SER A 243 -12.76 -4.30 1.28
N LEU A 244 -13.85 -3.58 1.50
CA LEU A 244 -15.03 -4.11 2.20
C LEU A 244 -15.63 -5.32 1.49
N THR A 245 -15.85 -5.21 0.18
CA THR A 245 -16.42 -6.31 -0.62
C THR A 245 -15.47 -7.51 -0.68
N GLY A 246 -14.16 -7.27 -0.81
CA GLY A 246 -13.15 -8.33 -0.81
C GLY A 246 -13.08 -9.09 0.51
N ILE A 247 -13.14 -8.39 1.65
CA ILE A 247 -13.19 -9.02 2.99
C ILE A 247 -14.48 -9.85 3.13
N LEU A 248 -15.63 -9.30 2.73
CA LEU A 248 -16.91 -10.03 2.79
C LEU A 248 -16.88 -11.29 1.93
N VAL A 249 -16.41 -11.20 0.69
CA VAL A 249 -16.29 -12.36 -0.21
C VAL A 249 -15.33 -13.39 0.35
N SER A 250 -14.19 -12.95 0.91
CA SER A 250 -13.22 -13.84 1.55
C SER A 250 -13.83 -14.64 2.71
N ILE A 251 -14.61 -13.99 3.57
CA ILE A 251 -15.32 -14.65 4.69
C ILE A 251 -16.33 -15.68 4.19
N LEU A 252 -17.07 -15.36 3.13
CA LEU A 252 -18.10 -16.26 2.59
C LEU A 252 -17.50 -17.45 1.85
N ALA A 253 -16.45 -17.22 1.06
CA ALA A 253 -15.82 -18.22 0.21
C ALA A 253 -14.68 -18.98 0.91
N GLY A 254 -14.20 -18.55 2.08
CA GLY A 254 -13.07 -19.16 2.78
C GLY A 254 -11.73 -18.95 2.04
N THR A 255 -11.57 -17.84 1.34
CA THR A 255 -10.39 -17.54 0.53
C THR A 255 -9.43 -16.58 1.26
N PRO A 256 -8.13 -16.51 0.88
CA PRO A 256 -7.19 -15.55 1.48
C PRO A 256 -7.65 -14.11 1.23
N VAL A 257 -7.70 -13.30 2.29
CA VAL A 257 -8.28 -11.95 2.26
C VAL A 257 -7.55 -11.04 1.27
N GLY A 258 -6.22 -11.02 1.31
CA GLY A 258 -5.40 -10.18 0.43
C GLY A 258 -5.67 -10.45 -1.05
N SER A 259 -5.57 -11.71 -1.46
CA SER A 259 -5.80 -12.12 -2.85
C SER A 259 -7.23 -11.85 -3.33
N THR A 260 -8.21 -11.99 -2.44
CA THR A 260 -9.63 -11.74 -2.76
C THR A 260 -9.88 -10.24 -2.98
N ILE A 261 -9.30 -9.37 -2.15
CA ILE A 261 -9.38 -7.91 -2.35
C ILE A 261 -8.74 -7.52 -3.68
N VAL A 262 -7.57 -8.08 -4.01
CA VAL A 262 -6.90 -7.82 -5.30
C VAL A 262 -7.78 -8.26 -6.47
N ALA A 263 -8.40 -9.43 -6.41
CA ALA A 263 -9.31 -9.90 -7.45
C ALA A 263 -10.51 -8.96 -7.66
N VAL A 264 -11.11 -8.47 -6.56
CA VAL A 264 -12.18 -7.46 -6.62
C VAL A 264 -11.69 -6.16 -7.25
N GLN A 265 -10.47 -5.71 -6.95
CA GLN A 265 -9.89 -4.51 -7.55
C GLN A 265 -9.61 -4.66 -9.05
N ILE A 266 -9.17 -5.84 -9.50
CA ILE A 266 -9.00 -6.15 -10.94
C ILE A 266 -10.34 -6.03 -11.65
N ILE A 267 -11.41 -6.60 -11.10
CA ILE A 267 -12.76 -6.48 -11.66
C ILE A 267 -13.21 -5.02 -11.70
N ALA A 268 -13.02 -4.27 -10.62
CA ALA A 268 -13.36 -2.85 -10.55
C ALA A 268 -12.57 -2.01 -11.57
N PHE A 269 -11.29 -2.34 -11.79
CA PHE A 269 -10.48 -1.70 -12.83
C PHE A 269 -11.01 -2.00 -14.24
N ALA A 270 -11.36 -3.26 -14.53
CA ALA A 270 -11.94 -3.65 -15.82
C ALA A 270 -13.27 -2.91 -16.09
N LEU A 271 -14.13 -2.81 -15.07
CA LEU A 271 -15.39 -2.04 -15.18
C LEU A 271 -15.13 -0.55 -15.39
N SER A 272 -14.17 0.03 -14.69
CA SER A 272 -13.78 1.44 -14.86
C SER A 272 -13.17 1.70 -16.24
N TRP A 273 -12.44 0.74 -16.79
CA TRP A 273 -11.88 0.83 -18.15
C TRP A 273 -13.02 0.82 -19.20
N LEU A 274 -13.99 -0.07 -19.07
CA LEU A 274 -15.19 -0.12 -19.94
C LEU A 274 -16.00 1.18 -19.82
N ALA A 275 -16.26 1.66 -18.61
CA ALA A 275 -16.96 2.92 -18.39
C ALA A 275 -16.22 4.11 -19.01
N GLY A 276 -14.90 4.16 -18.88
CA GLY A 276 -14.06 5.21 -19.46
C GLY A 276 -14.07 5.23 -21.00
N THR A 277 -14.15 4.06 -21.65
CA THR A 277 -14.27 3.97 -23.12
C THR A 277 -15.63 4.46 -23.60
N VAL A 278 -16.71 4.12 -22.90
CA VAL A 278 -18.08 4.56 -23.24
C VAL A 278 -18.21 6.07 -23.05
N VAL A 279 -17.79 6.61 -21.92
CA VAL A 279 -17.84 8.06 -21.63
C VAL A 279 -16.90 8.86 -22.55
N GLY A 280 -15.72 8.33 -22.86
CA GLY A 280 -14.76 8.93 -23.79
C GLY A 280 -15.22 8.90 -25.25
N GLY A 281 -15.98 7.89 -25.65
CA GLY A 281 -16.57 7.77 -26.99
C GLY A 281 -17.73 8.75 -27.25
N VAL A 282 -18.47 9.10 -26.20
CA VAL A 282 -19.59 10.07 -26.29
C VAL A 282 -19.10 11.54 -26.34
N ARG A 283 -17.84 11.78 -25.99
CA ARG A 283 -17.23 13.14 -25.95
C ARG A 283 -16.30 13.46 -27.13
N LYS A 284 -16.19 12.59 -28.13
CA LYS A 284 -15.62 12.87 -29.45
C LYS A 284 -16.75 13.20 -30.42
#